data_fcdfc7e9d3f2beab37e0abe58399889e
#
_entry.id   fcdfc7e9d3f2beab37e0abe58399889e
#
_cell.length_a   1.000
_cell.length_b   1.000
_cell.length_c   1.000
_cell.angle_alpha   90.00
_cell.angle_beta   90.00
_cell.angle_gamma   90.00
#
_symmetry.space_group_name_H-M   'P 1'
#
loop_
_entity.id
_entity.type
_entity.pdbx_description
1 polymer ?
#
loop_
_entity_poly.entity_id
_entity_poly.type
_entity_poly.pdbx_seq_one_letter_code
_entity_poly.pdbx_strand_id
1 'polypeptide(L)'
;MKIPFPSVSSDLAVSSHMYICMKTEKNRCEFVKCQTLKPYMLINDIVKNFCDEKPDITRNPFTRTTRIDCDKIFITSNVNYDEKLLTNLRKDVCEDLFKEIQKKISADKCEYVQLDEENLVILNTLITFLQ
;
A
#
# COMPACT_ATOMS: atom_id res chain seq x y z
N MET A 1 6.22 -3.22 -0.94
CA MET A 1 6.62 -2.34 -2.04
C MET A 1 6.57 -0.90 -1.58
N LYS A 2 7.59 -0.12 -1.88
CA LYS A 2 7.63 1.31 -1.56
C LYS A 2 7.30 2.11 -2.81
N ILE A 3 6.22 2.84 -2.77
CA ILE A 3 5.77 3.67 -3.88
C ILE A 3 5.61 5.10 -3.38
N PRO A 4 6.14 6.10 -4.09
CA PRO A 4 5.84 7.48 -3.77
C PRO A 4 4.33 7.69 -3.88
N PHE A 5 3.78 8.38 -2.94
CA PHE A 5 2.35 8.61 -2.88
C PHE A 5 1.99 9.87 -3.68
N PRO A 6 1.50 9.72 -4.91
CA PRO A 6 0.90 10.86 -5.58
C PRO A 6 -0.43 11.07 -4.92
N SER A 7 -0.44 11.83 -3.91
CA SER A 7 -1.64 11.90 -3.14
C SER A 7 -2.73 12.65 -3.83
N VAL A 8 -3.91 12.37 -3.40
CA VAL A 8 -5.05 13.22 -3.59
C VAL A 8 -4.84 14.63 -3.00
N SER A 9 -3.77 14.81 -2.21
CA SER A 9 -3.35 16.12 -1.76
C SER A 9 -1.85 16.25 -2.00
N SER A 10 -1.44 17.33 -2.67
CA SER A 10 -0.06 17.59 -3.06
C SER A 10 0.91 17.60 -1.87
N ASP A 11 0.42 17.91 -0.69
CA ASP A 11 1.23 17.99 0.53
C ASP A 11 1.73 16.63 1.01
N LEU A 12 1.07 15.55 0.59
CA LEU A 12 1.44 14.19 0.96
C LEU A 12 2.33 13.50 -0.07
N ALA A 13 2.58 14.14 -1.20
CA ALA A 13 3.31 13.54 -2.31
C ALA A 13 4.83 13.44 -2.06
N VAL A 14 5.32 13.92 -0.95
CA VAL A 14 6.76 14.07 -0.69
C VAL A 14 7.38 12.80 -0.10
N SER A 15 6.59 11.91 0.48
CA SER A 15 7.07 10.72 1.17
C SER A 15 6.66 9.44 0.47
N SER A 16 7.57 8.49 0.40
CA SER A 16 7.25 7.14 -0.05
C SER A 16 6.54 6.38 1.04
N HIS A 17 5.46 5.70 0.69
CA HIS A 17 4.75 4.79 1.56
C HIS A 17 4.94 3.35 1.09
N MET A 18 4.76 2.42 2.01
CA MET A 18 4.77 1.00 1.69
C MET A 18 3.36 0.59 1.26
N TYR A 19 3.27 -0.25 0.23
CA TYR A 19 2.00 -0.77 -0.27
C TYR A 19 2.05 -2.29 -0.36
N ILE A 20 0.92 -2.91 -0.08
CA ILE A 20 0.73 -4.35 -0.28
C ILE A 20 -0.13 -4.53 -1.52
N CYS A 21 0.37 -5.28 -2.50
CA CYS A 21 -0.40 -5.64 -3.68
C CYS A 21 -1.42 -6.71 -3.31
N MET A 22 -2.70 -6.36 -3.39
CA MET A 22 -3.79 -7.26 -3.04
C MET A 22 -4.30 -8.05 -4.24
N LYS A 23 -4.17 -7.49 -5.43
CA LYS A 23 -4.69 -8.12 -6.64
C LYS A 23 -3.94 -7.61 -7.86
N THR A 24 -3.58 -8.53 -8.74
CA THR A 24 -3.06 -8.21 -10.07
C THR A 24 -3.94 -8.92 -11.09
N GLU A 25 -4.54 -8.16 -11.99
CA GLU A 25 -5.39 -8.70 -13.04
C GLU A 25 -5.10 -7.99 -14.34
N LYS A 26 -4.58 -8.71 -15.33
CA LYS A 26 -4.11 -8.13 -16.59
C LYS A 26 -3.11 -7.00 -16.31
N ASN A 27 -3.45 -5.77 -16.68
CA ASN A 27 -2.59 -4.60 -16.50
C ASN A 27 -3.00 -3.75 -15.28
N ARG A 28 -3.88 -4.27 -14.43
CA ARG A 28 -4.41 -3.55 -13.28
C ARG A 28 -3.87 -4.13 -11.99
N CYS A 29 -3.38 -3.25 -11.11
CA CYS A 29 -2.94 -3.62 -9.76
C CYS A 29 -3.77 -2.88 -8.72
N GLU A 30 -4.08 -3.58 -7.63
CA GLU A 30 -4.82 -3.02 -6.50
C GLU A 30 -3.96 -3.13 -5.26
N PHE A 31 -3.83 -2.02 -4.54
CA PHE A 31 -2.94 -1.92 -3.37
C PHE A 31 -3.65 -1.38 -2.15
N VAL A 32 -3.22 -1.81 -0.98
CA VAL A 32 -3.54 -1.16 0.28
C VAL A 32 -2.29 -0.45 0.80
N LYS A 33 -2.50 0.71 1.44
CA LYS A 33 -1.42 1.54 1.96
C LYS A 33 -1.04 1.09 3.37
N CYS A 34 0.25 1.09 3.65
CA CYS A 34 0.82 0.85 4.96
C CYS A 34 1.47 2.11 5.47
N GLN A 35 1.27 2.43 6.74
CA GLN A 35 1.91 3.57 7.38
C GLN A 35 2.34 3.21 8.79
N THR A 36 3.48 3.75 9.23
CA THR A 36 3.94 3.57 10.60
C THR A 36 2.89 4.11 11.56
N LEU A 37 2.49 3.27 12.52
CA LEU A 37 1.51 3.67 13.53
C LEU A 37 2.13 4.72 14.45
N LYS A 38 1.45 5.85 14.57
CA LYS A 38 1.87 6.96 15.42
C LYS A 38 0.83 7.21 16.52
N PRO A 39 1.23 7.76 17.70
CA PRO A 39 0.32 7.93 18.82
C PRO A 39 -0.98 8.66 18.48
N TYR A 40 -0.93 9.68 17.61
CA TYR A 40 -2.14 10.44 17.26
C TYR A 40 -3.16 9.59 16.50
N MET A 41 -2.73 8.54 15.82
CA MET A 41 -3.62 7.64 15.09
C MET A 41 -4.51 6.80 16.01
N LEU A 42 -4.09 6.60 17.25
CA LEU A 42 -4.89 5.87 18.24
C LEU A 42 -6.09 6.68 18.72
N ILE A 43 -6.00 7.99 18.61
CA ILE A 43 -7.03 8.92 19.14
C ILE A 43 -7.85 9.52 18.00
N ASN A 44 -7.22 9.85 16.88
CA ASN A 44 -7.81 10.73 15.88
C ASN A 44 -7.44 10.33 14.45
N ASP A 45 -7.42 9.03 14.16
CA ASP A 45 -7.16 8.56 12.79
C ASP A 45 -8.42 8.69 11.93
N ILE A 46 -8.24 9.17 10.72
CA ILE A 46 -9.29 9.24 9.70
C ILE A 46 -9.55 7.88 9.04
N VAL A 47 -8.63 6.92 9.18
CA VAL A 47 -8.81 5.57 8.67
C VAL A 47 -9.77 4.81 9.57
N LYS A 48 -10.87 4.34 9.00
CA LYS A 48 -11.96 3.71 9.75
C LYS A 48 -11.87 2.19 9.79
N ASN A 49 -11.22 1.57 8.83
CA ASN A 49 -11.03 0.13 8.76
C ASN A 49 -9.56 -0.16 8.51
N PHE A 50 -8.93 -0.91 9.41
CA PHE A 50 -7.48 -1.16 9.36
C PHE A 50 -7.08 -2.43 10.08
N CYS A 51 -5.85 -2.87 9.80
CA CYS A 51 -5.14 -3.88 10.58
C CYS A 51 -3.86 -3.25 11.12
N ASP A 52 -3.60 -3.42 12.42
CA ASP A 52 -2.34 -3.02 13.03
C ASP A 52 -1.44 -4.25 13.18
N GLU A 53 -0.24 -4.18 12.64
CA GLU A 53 0.74 -5.27 12.64
C GLU A 53 2.04 -4.85 13.31
N LYS A 54 2.53 -5.68 14.22
CA LYS A 54 3.86 -5.52 14.80
C LYS A 54 4.90 -6.12 13.86
N PRO A 55 6.16 -5.65 13.90
CA PRO A 55 7.23 -6.27 13.13
C PRO A 55 7.36 -7.76 13.45
N ASP A 56 7.31 -8.59 12.43
CA ASP A 56 7.44 -10.03 12.53
C ASP A 56 7.91 -10.58 11.19
N ILE A 57 9.17 -10.96 11.10
CA ILE A 57 9.78 -11.41 9.84
C ILE A 57 9.10 -12.67 9.27
N THR A 58 8.40 -13.43 10.09
CA THR A 58 7.62 -14.59 9.62
C THR A 58 6.31 -14.19 8.96
N ARG A 59 5.88 -12.94 9.14
CA ARG A 59 4.60 -12.45 8.64
C ARG A 59 4.70 -11.26 7.69
N ASN A 60 5.63 -10.34 7.95
CA ASN A 60 5.66 -9.05 7.27
C ASN A 60 7.07 -8.48 7.17
N PRO A 61 7.29 -7.49 6.29
CA PRO A 61 8.59 -6.83 6.14
C PRO A 61 8.75 -5.58 7.02
N PHE A 62 7.90 -5.38 8.00
CA PHE A 62 7.87 -4.13 8.76
C PHE A 62 9.02 -4.06 9.77
N THR A 63 9.53 -2.86 9.98
CA THR A 63 10.55 -2.57 11.00
C THR A 63 9.95 -1.85 12.21
N ARG A 64 8.71 -1.38 12.08
CA ARG A 64 7.95 -0.72 13.15
C ARG A 64 6.51 -1.17 13.07
N THR A 65 5.75 -1.02 14.16
CA THR A 65 4.31 -1.28 14.14
C THR A 65 3.67 -0.45 13.05
N THR A 66 2.93 -1.10 12.20
CA THR A 66 2.38 -0.54 10.96
C THR A 66 0.88 -0.68 10.93
N ARG A 67 0.21 0.38 10.53
CA ARG A 67 -1.23 0.36 10.25
C ARG A 67 -1.43 0.12 8.76
N ILE A 68 -2.18 -0.93 8.45
CA ILE A 68 -2.56 -1.29 7.08
C ILE A 68 -3.98 -0.77 6.87
N ASP A 69 -4.12 0.21 5.97
CA ASP A 69 -5.42 0.82 5.68
C ASP A 69 -6.27 -0.14 4.85
N CYS A 70 -7.46 -0.48 5.35
CA CYS A 70 -8.38 -1.40 4.69
C CYS A 70 -9.65 -0.71 4.20
N ASP A 71 -9.74 0.60 4.30
CA ASP A 71 -10.89 1.39 3.83
C ASP A 71 -10.70 1.99 2.44
N LYS A 72 -9.50 1.88 1.87
CA LYS A 72 -9.18 2.36 0.53
C LYS A 72 -8.34 1.36 -0.22
N ILE A 73 -8.65 1.19 -1.49
CA ILE A 73 -7.84 0.42 -2.43
C ILE A 73 -7.34 1.37 -3.51
N PHE A 74 -6.03 1.46 -3.66
CA PHE A 74 -5.39 2.27 -4.67
C PHE A 74 -5.17 1.43 -5.92
N ILE A 75 -5.53 1.99 -7.06
CA ILE A 75 -5.51 1.28 -8.34
C ILE A 75 -4.52 1.95 -9.28
N THR A 76 -3.73 1.12 -9.94
CA THR A 76 -2.92 1.55 -11.09
C THR A 76 -3.17 0.61 -12.27
N SER A 77 -3.01 1.13 -13.47
CA SER A 77 -3.17 0.37 -14.70
C SER A 77 -2.05 0.71 -15.67
N ASN A 78 -1.67 -0.27 -16.48
CA ASN A 78 -0.71 -0.08 -17.59
C ASN A 78 0.67 0.41 -17.15
N VAL A 79 1.08 0.10 -15.93
CA VAL A 79 2.42 0.40 -15.43
C VAL A 79 3.11 -0.88 -14.99
N ASN A 80 4.43 -0.88 -15.06
CA ASN A 80 5.29 -1.95 -14.63
C ASN A 80 6.09 -1.52 -13.41
N TYR A 81 6.20 -2.40 -12.44
CA TYR A 81 6.93 -2.17 -11.19
C TYR A 81 8.22 -2.98 -11.17
N ASP A 82 9.35 -2.30 -10.99
CA ASP A 82 10.64 -2.97 -10.88
C ASP A 82 10.74 -3.72 -9.55
N GLU A 83 11.37 -4.88 -9.57
CA GLU A 83 11.58 -5.71 -8.37
C GLU A 83 12.33 -4.97 -7.24
N LYS A 84 13.12 -3.97 -7.58
CA LYS A 84 13.83 -3.14 -6.59
C LYS A 84 12.90 -2.37 -5.69
N LEU A 85 11.64 -2.23 -6.05
CA LEU A 85 10.62 -1.62 -5.20
C LEU A 85 10.19 -2.55 -4.05
N LEU A 86 10.46 -3.84 -4.15
CA LEU A 86 10.13 -4.80 -3.11
C LEU A 86 10.98 -4.56 -1.86
N THR A 87 10.40 -4.81 -0.71
CA THR A 87 11.08 -4.60 0.57
C THR A 87 12.19 -5.63 0.79
N ASN A 88 13.31 -5.19 1.43
CA ASN A 88 14.52 -5.99 1.55
C ASN A 88 14.42 -7.14 2.56
N LEU A 89 13.82 -6.90 3.72
CA LEU A 89 13.73 -7.90 4.79
C LEU A 89 12.86 -9.09 4.40
N ARG A 90 11.78 -8.81 3.73
CA ARG A 90 10.83 -9.78 3.22
C ARG A 90 10.08 -9.12 2.07
N LYS A 91 9.95 -9.81 0.95
CA LYS A 91 9.36 -9.22 -0.25
C LYS A 91 7.85 -9.05 -0.18
N ASP A 92 7.19 -9.85 0.66
CA ASP A 92 5.74 -9.87 0.72
C ASP A 92 5.26 -10.18 2.13
N VAL A 93 3.96 -10.07 2.36
CA VAL A 93 3.33 -10.53 3.60
C VAL A 93 3.01 -12.01 3.52
N CYS A 94 2.88 -12.68 4.68
CA CYS A 94 2.50 -14.08 4.70
C CYS A 94 1.04 -14.26 4.27
N GLU A 95 0.70 -15.49 3.92
CA GLU A 95 -0.66 -15.81 3.47
C GLU A 95 -1.73 -15.51 4.53
N ASP A 96 -1.44 -15.80 5.80
CA ASP A 96 -2.37 -15.54 6.89
C ASP A 96 -2.68 -14.06 7.03
N LEU A 97 -1.65 -13.20 6.98
CA LEU A 97 -1.84 -11.76 7.04
C LEU A 97 -2.60 -11.25 5.81
N PHE A 98 -2.27 -11.76 4.63
CA PHE A 98 -2.96 -11.42 3.40
C PHE A 98 -4.46 -11.72 3.51
N LYS A 99 -4.82 -12.89 4.02
CA LYS A 99 -6.22 -13.27 4.24
C LYS A 99 -6.92 -12.39 5.27
N GLU A 100 -6.22 -12.02 6.34
CA GLU A 100 -6.76 -11.11 7.35
C GLU A 100 -7.09 -9.75 6.74
N ILE A 101 -6.21 -9.23 5.88
CA ILE A 101 -6.44 -7.97 5.18
C ILE A 101 -7.64 -8.08 4.23
N GLN A 102 -7.72 -9.17 3.45
CA GLN A 102 -8.85 -9.41 2.56
C GLN A 102 -10.17 -9.43 3.32
N LYS A 103 -10.18 -10.10 4.48
CA LYS A 103 -11.37 -10.18 5.32
C LYS A 103 -11.80 -8.81 5.84
N LYS A 104 -10.84 -7.98 6.25
CA LYS A 104 -11.11 -6.61 6.69
C LYS A 104 -11.68 -5.75 5.56
N ILE A 105 -11.13 -5.85 4.37
CA ILE A 105 -11.59 -5.12 3.19
C ILE A 105 -13.05 -5.50 2.88
N SER A 106 -13.37 -6.79 2.97
CA SER A 106 -14.72 -7.30 2.65
C SER A 106 -15.76 -7.00 3.72
N ALA A 107 -15.33 -6.67 4.95
CA ALA A 107 -16.23 -6.49 6.08
C ALA A 107 -16.94 -5.13 6.10
N ASP A 108 -16.43 -4.15 5.35
CA ASP A 108 -16.97 -2.80 5.34
C ASP A 108 -16.81 -2.20 3.92
N LYS A 109 -17.37 -1.03 3.72
CA LYS A 109 -17.24 -0.32 2.46
C LYS A 109 -15.79 0.10 2.22
N CYS A 110 -15.31 -0.19 1.02
CA CYS A 110 -13.97 0.17 0.59
C CYS A 110 -14.04 1.14 -0.58
N GLU A 111 -13.35 2.26 -0.47
CA GLU A 111 -13.25 3.25 -1.54
C GLU A 111 -12.14 2.84 -2.50
N TYR A 112 -12.41 2.90 -3.80
CA TYR A 112 -11.40 2.67 -4.83
C TYR A 112 -10.86 4.00 -5.31
N VAL A 113 -9.54 4.17 -5.25
CA VAL A 113 -8.86 5.41 -5.63
C VAL A 113 -7.92 5.14 -6.79
N GLN A 114 -8.23 5.74 -7.94
CA GLN A 114 -7.33 5.65 -9.10
C GLN A 114 -6.14 6.57 -8.90
N LEU A 115 -4.95 6.00 -8.93
CA LEU A 115 -3.72 6.79 -8.89
C LEU A 115 -3.38 7.35 -10.27
N ASP A 116 -2.74 8.49 -10.30
CA ASP A 116 -2.25 9.12 -11.52
C ASP A 116 -0.94 8.44 -11.95
N GLU A 117 -1.00 7.57 -12.95
CA GLU A 117 0.14 6.81 -13.43
C GLU A 117 1.24 7.71 -14.00
N GLU A 118 0.88 8.82 -14.62
CA GLU A 118 1.87 9.76 -15.15
C GLU A 118 2.71 10.35 -14.02
N ASN A 119 2.07 10.75 -12.94
CA ASN A 119 2.78 11.24 -11.76
C ASN A 119 3.64 10.15 -11.11
N LEU A 120 3.15 8.92 -11.05
CA LEU A 120 3.93 7.80 -10.50
C LEU A 120 5.22 7.58 -11.28
N VAL A 121 5.14 7.57 -12.60
CA VAL A 121 6.30 7.38 -13.47
C VAL A 121 7.30 8.53 -13.33
N ILE A 122 6.80 9.75 -13.20
CA ILE A 122 7.65 10.93 -12.99
C ILE A 122 8.35 10.86 -11.63
N LEU A 123 7.62 10.49 -10.57
CA LEU A 123 8.15 10.49 -9.21
C LEU A 123 9.07 9.32 -8.91
N ASN A 124 8.96 8.23 -9.66
CA ASN A 124 9.75 7.03 -9.39
C ASN A 124 10.20 6.35 -10.68
N THR A 125 11.51 6.37 -10.93
CA THR A 125 12.11 5.79 -12.14
C THR A 125 11.98 4.26 -12.21
N LEU A 126 11.64 3.61 -11.10
CA LEU A 126 11.41 2.16 -11.04
C LEU A 126 9.99 1.77 -11.47
N ILE A 127 9.14 2.75 -11.74
CA ILE A 127 7.79 2.56 -12.28
C ILE A 127 7.80 3.08 -13.71
N THR A 128 7.42 2.22 -14.66
CA THR A 128 7.44 2.54 -16.09
C THR A 128 6.11 2.16 -16.72
N PHE A 129 5.77 2.82 -17.82
CA PHE A 129 4.60 2.43 -18.59
C PHE A 129 4.82 1.08 -19.27
N LEU A 130 3.78 0.26 -19.34
CA LEU A 130 3.77 -0.92 -20.18
C LEU A 130 3.75 -0.53 -21.64
N GLN A 131 4.52 -1.23 -22.43
CA GLN A 131 4.57 -1.04 -23.88
C GLN A 131 3.66 -2.02 -24.61
#